data_db719324a9bc54a858d66cf21d0a6d2b
#
_entry.id   db719324a9bc54a858d66cf21d0a6d2b
#
_cell.length_a   1.000
_cell.length_b   1.000
_cell.length_c   1.000
_cell.angle_alpha   90.00
_cell.angle_beta   90.00
_cell.angle_gamma   90.00
#
_symmetry.space_group_name_H-M   'P 1'
#
loop_
_entity.id
_entity.type
_entity.pdbx_description
1 polymer ?
#
loop_
_entity_poly.entity_id
_entity_poly.type
_entity_poly.pdbx_seq_one_letter_code
_entity_poly.pdbx_strand_id
1 'polypeptide(L)'
;MDKEIRVAVIGGGIAGLALTTQLVKNKHLDVHLFESASQFSEIGAGISFGANAVKAIQLLGLSQEYESIADQVKTPYTDIWLQWRNGYTDEYLSASIAPQ
;
A
#
# COMPACT_ATOMS: atom_id res chain seq x y z
N MET A 1 23.06 -21.28 -6.89
CA MET A 1 21.95 -21.72 -7.74
C MET A 1 21.81 -20.75 -8.90
N ASP A 2 21.82 -21.27 -10.12
CA ASP A 2 21.65 -20.40 -11.28
C ASP A 2 20.23 -19.87 -11.31
N LYS A 3 20.11 -18.57 -11.59
CA LYS A 3 18.81 -17.91 -11.71
C LYS A 3 18.32 -18.05 -13.14
N GLU A 4 17.20 -18.71 -13.32
CA GLU A 4 16.68 -19.10 -14.65
C GLU A 4 15.96 -17.95 -15.36
N ILE A 5 15.34 -17.04 -14.61
CA ILE A 5 14.51 -15.96 -15.15
C ILE A 5 14.99 -14.62 -14.61
N ARG A 6 15.22 -13.69 -15.52
CA ARG A 6 15.48 -12.30 -15.17
C ARG A 6 14.21 -11.49 -15.28
N VAL A 7 13.91 -10.74 -14.22
CA VAL A 7 12.71 -9.91 -14.11
C VAL A 7 13.12 -8.46 -13.91
N ALA A 8 12.61 -7.57 -14.75
CA ALA A 8 12.76 -6.14 -14.57
C ALA A 8 11.40 -5.57 -14.11
N VAL A 9 11.39 -4.96 -12.93
CA VAL A 9 10.23 -4.22 -12.44
C VAL A 9 10.48 -2.74 -12.76
N ILE A 10 9.60 -2.17 -13.55
CA ILE A 10 9.73 -0.78 -14.00
C ILE A 10 8.79 0.09 -13.17
N GLY A 11 9.37 0.94 -12.35
CA GLY A 11 8.67 1.83 -11.45
C GLY A 11 8.74 1.39 -9.98
N GLY A 12 9.31 2.27 -9.14
CA GLY A 12 9.48 2.07 -7.70
C GLY A 12 8.38 2.70 -6.86
N GLY A 13 7.16 2.82 -7.39
CA GLY A 13 6.00 3.20 -6.60
C GLY A 13 5.52 2.06 -5.71
N ILE A 14 4.36 2.23 -5.08
CA ILE A 14 3.80 1.25 -4.13
C ILE A 14 3.65 -0.12 -4.79
N ALA A 15 3.09 -0.17 -5.99
CA ALA A 15 2.86 -1.44 -6.69
C ALA A 15 4.17 -2.14 -7.06
N GLY A 16 5.13 -1.41 -7.60
CA GLY A 16 6.44 -1.96 -7.99
C GLY A 16 7.25 -2.46 -6.79
N LEU A 17 7.24 -1.71 -5.70
CA LEU A 17 7.89 -2.11 -4.45
C LEU A 17 7.22 -3.33 -3.83
N ALA A 18 5.89 -3.36 -3.77
CA ALA A 18 5.15 -4.51 -3.24
C ALA A 18 5.43 -5.77 -4.05
N LEU A 19 5.41 -5.69 -5.37
CA LEU A 19 5.75 -6.80 -6.25
C LEU A 19 7.18 -7.27 -6.03
N THR A 20 8.13 -6.35 -6.00
CA THR A 20 9.56 -6.67 -5.84
C THR A 20 9.83 -7.37 -4.52
N THR A 21 9.21 -6.95 -3.41
CA THR A 21 9.40 -7.59 -2.10
C THR A 21 8.99 -9.07 -2.11
N GLN A 22 8.05 -9.44 -2.96
CA GLN A 22 7.62 -10.83 -3.10
C GLN A 22 8.49 -11.60 -4.09
N LEU A 23 8.84 -11.00 -5.22
CA LEU A 23 9.64 -11.66 -6.25
C LEU A 23 11.05 -12.04 -5.75
N VAL A 24 11.67 -11.19 -4.94
CA VAL A 24 13.03 -11.45 -4.41
C VAL A 24 13.10 -12.64 -3.47
N LYS A 25 11.97 -13.11 -2.96
CA LYS A 25 11.90 -14.32 -2.14
C LYS A 25 12.10 -15.59 -2.95
N ASN A 26 11.90 -15.53 -4.25
CA ASN A 26 12.10 -16.67 -5.14
C ASN A 26 13.56 -16.72 -5.63
N LYS A 27 14.28 -17.75 -5.21
CA LYS A 27 15.72 -17.90 -5.51
C LYS A 27 16.02 -18.15 -7.00
N HIS A 28 15.03 -18.55 -7.78
CA HIS A 28 15.18 -18.77 -9.22
C HIS A 28 15.02 -17.50 -10.05
N LEU A 29 14.61 -16.39 -9.41
CA LEU A 29 14.42 -15.11 -10.09
C LEU A 29 15.60 -14.18 -9.81
N ASP A 30 16.07 -13.56 -10.87
CA ASP A 30 17.00 -12.44 -10.81
C ASP A 30 16.22 -11.14 -11.02
N VAL A 31 15.93 -10.44 -9.93
CA VAL A 31 14.97 -9.31 -9.91
C VAL A 31 15.70 -8.00 -9.84
N HIS A 32 15.40 -7.09 -10.75
CA HIS A 32 15.90 -5.73 -10.77
C HIS A 32 14.74 -4.74 -10.79
N LEU A 33 14.78 -3.75 -9.90
CA LEU A 33 13.82 -2.66 -9.84
C LEU A 33 14.45 -1.40 -10.43
N PHE A 34 13.76 -0.78 -11.37
CA PHE A 34 14.19 0.46 -12.02
C PHE A 34 13.21 1.58 -11.69
N GLU A 35 13.74 2.68 -11.15
CA GLU A 35 12.98 3.87 -10.78
C GLU A 35 13.62 5.12 -11.42
N SER A 36 12.79 5.94 -12.08
CA SER A 36 13.27 7.15 -12.75
C SER A 36 13.64 8.29 -11.79
N ALA A 37 13.02 8.34 -10.62
CA ALA A 37 13.36 9.35 -9.62
C ALA A 37 14.70 9.04 -8.96
N SER A 38 15.50 10.08 -8.71
CA SER A 38 16.80 9.94 -8.05
C SER A 38 16.70 9.56 -6.58
N GLN A 39 15.56 9.81 -5.95
CA GLN A 39 15.26 9.50 -4.56
C GLN A 39 13.82 9.06 -4.40
N PHE A 40 13.57 8.18 -3.44
CA PHE A 40 12.21 7.92 -2.99
C PHE A 40 11.76 9.11 -2.14
N SER A 41 10.72 9.79 -2.59
CA SER A 41 10.18 10.96 -1.90
C SER A 41 8.66 10.96 -1.94
N GLU A 42 8.07 11.56 -0.91
CA GLU A 42 6.63 11.82 -0.91
C GLU A 42 6.32 13.00 -1.82
N ILE A 43 5.32 12.85 -2.69
CA ILE A 43 4.86 13.90 -3.58
C ILE A 43 3.72 14.71 -2.92
N GLY A 44 3.72 14.84 -1.60
CA GLY A 44 2.76 15.66 -0.87
C GLY A 44 1.31 15.18 -0.92
N ALA A 45 1.05 13.99 -1.45
CA ALA A 45 -0.27 13.38 -1.46
C ALA A 45 -0.41 12.39 -0.31
N GLY A 46 -1.49 12.51 0.46
CA GLY A 46 -1.84 11.50 1.44
C GLY A 46 -2.25 10.21 0.75
N ILE A 47 -1.92 9.08 1.37
CA ILE A 47 -2.36 7.77 0.91
C ILE A 47 -3.19 7.15 2.02
N SER A 48 -4.41 6.73 1.69
CA SER A 48 -5.26 6.00 2.61
C SER A 48 -5.43 4.56 2.16
N PHE A 49 -5.45 3.66 3.12
CA PHE A 49 -5.63 2.24 2.88
C PHE A 49 -6.98 1.79 3.46
N GLY A 50 -7.86 1.31 2.58
CA GLY A 50 -9.06 0.63 3.00
C GLY A 50 -8.79 -0.78 3.51
N ALA A 51 -9.82 -1.49 3.92
CA ALA A 51 -9.72 -2.84 4.49
C ALA A 51 -8.99 -3.83 3.58
N ASN A 52 -9.28 -3.78 2.29
CA ASN A 52 -8.66 -4.66 1.30
C ASN A 52 -7.16 -4.40 1.14
N ALA A 53 -6.75 -3.13 1.16
CA ALA A 53 -5.35 -2.75 1.06
C ALA A 53 -4.55 -3.14 2.31
N VAL A 54 -5.12 -2.93 3.50
CA VAL A 54 -4.51 -3.35 4.76
C VAL A 54 -4.34 -4.87 4.80
N LYS A 55 -5.33 -5.62 4.33
CA LYS A 55 -5.22 -7.08 4.23
C LYS A 55 -4.11 -7.49 3.27
N ALA A 56 -3.96 -6.80 2.15
CA ALA A 56 -2.86 -7.06 1.21
C ALA A 56 -1.50 -6.82 1.87
N ILE A 57 -1.35 -5.74 2.63
CA ILE A 57 -0.12 -5.44 3.39
C ILE A 57 0.20 -6.56 4.38
N GLN A 58 -0.81 -7.08 5.08
CA GLN A 58 -0.65 -8.22 5.99
C GLN A 58 -0.17 -9.47 5.25
N LEU A 59 -0.77 -9.77 4.11
CA LEU A 59 -0.38 -10.91 3.28
C LEU A 59 1.03 -10.76 2.70
N LEU A 60 1.50 -9.54 2.48
CA LEU A 60 2.88 -9.27 2.09
C LEU A 60 3.88 -9.40 3.25
N GLY A 61 3.41 -9.58 4.47
CA GLY A 61 4.25 -9.67 5.67
C GLY A 61 4.79 -8.31 6.14
N LEU A 62 4.10 -7.22 5.82
CA LEU A 62 4.54 -5.84 6.09
C LEU A 62 3.70 -5.14 7.17
N SER A 63 2.98 -5.91 8.00
CA SER A 63 2.09 -5.34 9.02
C SER A 63 2.82 -4.45 10.02
N GLN A 64 3.97 -4.87 10.50
CA GLN A 64 4.73 -4.11 11.50
C GLN A 64 5.24 -2.79 10.93
N GLU A 65 5.77 -2.82 9.73
CA GLU A 65 6.25 -1.64 9.02
C GLU A 65 5.11 -0.66 8.76
N TYR A 66 3.96 -1.18 8.32
CA TYR A 66 2.76 -0.36 8.10
C TYR A 66 2.29 0.29 9.40
N GLU A 67 2.15 -0.46 10.49
CA GLU A 67 1.70 0.05 11.78
C GLU A 67 2.64 1.11 12.35
N SER A 68 3.94 1.01 12.05
CA SER A 68 4.93 1.96 12.53
C SER A 68 4.83 3.34 11.88
N ILE A 69 4.28 3.43 10.66
CA ILE A 69 4.18 4.67 9.89
C ILE A 69 2.75 5.16 9.70
N ALA A 70 1.75 4.30 9.90
CA ALA A 70 0.36 4.70 9.75
C ALA A 70 -0.06 5.65 10.87
N ASP A 71 -0.59 6.80 10.48
CA ASP A 71 -1.14 7.75 11.43
C ASP A 71 -2.38 7.15 12.11
N GLN A 72 -2.25 6.85 13.37
CA GLN A 72 -3.40 6.50 14.20
C GLN A 72 -4.05 7.80 14.72
N VAL A 73 -4.74 8.47 13.83
CA VAL A 73 -5.47 9.68 14.23
C VAL A 73 -6.63 9.26 15.12
N LYS A 74 -6.50 9.50 16.41
CA LYS A 74 -7.60 9.33 17.36
C LYS A 74 -8.59 10.48 17.19
N THR A 75 -9.48 10.33 16.25
CA THR A 75 -10.63 11.23 16.09
C THR A 75 -11.90 10.51 16.54
N PRO A 76 -13.01 11.22 16.79
CA PRO A 76 -14.30 10.56 17.01
C PRO A 76 -14.75 9.65 15.87
N TYR A 77 -14.04 9.69 14.77
CA TYR A 77 -14.32 8.93 13.54
C TYR A 77 -13.25 7.87 13.24
N THR A 78 -12.47 7.47 14.23
CA THR A 78 -11.38 6.49 14.04
C THR A 78 -11.85 5.14 13.52
N ASP A 79 -13.13 4.81 13.70
CA ASP A 79 -13.70 3.56 13.26
C ASP A 79 -14.23 3.60 11.82
N ILE A 80 -14.21 4.77 11.19
CA ILE A 80 -14.74 4.95 9.85
C ILE A 80 -13.60 4.81 8.83
N TRP A 81 -13.67 3.78 8.01
CA TRP A 81 -12.70 3.54 6.96
C TRP A 81 -13.02 4.26 5.66
N LEU A 82 -14.29 4.32 5.32
CA LEU A 82 -14.75 4.96 4.10
C LEU A 82 -16.13 5.54 4.31
N GLN A 83 -16.33 6.73 3.77
CA GLN A 83 -17.60 7.43 3.84
C GLN A 83 -18.10 7.74 2.43
N TRP A 84 -19.36 7.47 2.18
CA TRP A 84 -20.02 7.86 0.92
C TRP A 84 -20.84 9.11 1.15
N ARG A 85 -20.68 10.05 0.27
CA ARG A 85 -21.42 11.30 0.29
C ARG A 85 -21.98 11.60 -1.09
N ASN A 86 -23.12 12.28 -1.13
CA ASN A 86 -23.68 12.78 -2.37
C ASN A 86 -22.73 13.83 -2.96
N GLY A 87 -22.25 13.63 -4.19
CA GLY A 87 -21.30 14.51 -4.84
C GLY A 87 -21.85 15.91 -5.17
N TYR A 88 -23.16 16.09 -5.17
CA TYR A 88 -23.81 17.38 -5.43
C TYR A 88 -24.17 18.15 -4.16
N THR A 89 -24.58 17.45 -3.11
CA THR A 89 -25.13 18.06 -1.90
C THR A 89 -24.24 17.89 -0.67
N ASP A 90 -23.19 17.08 -0.76
CA ASP A 90 -22.35 16.63 0.35
C ASP A 90 -23.13 15.89 1.46
N GLU A 91 -24.35 15.42 1.14
CA GLU A 91 -25.16 14.64 2.07
C GLU A 91 -24.47 13.33 2.42
N TYR A 92 -24.41 13.02 3.70
CA TYR A 92 -23.93 11.72 4.17
C TYR A 92 -24.87 10.60 3.73
N LEU A 93 -24.34 9.59 3.08
CA LEU A 93 -25.11 8.43 2.60
C LEU A 93 -24.83 7.21 3.47
N SER A 94 -23.56 6.88 3.67
CA SER A 94 -23.17 5.76 4.54
C SER A 94 -21.70 5.83 4.87
N ALA A 95 -21.25 4.98 5.81
CA ALA A 95 -19.85 4.82 6.15
C ALA A 95 -19.52 3.35 6.40
N SER A 96 -18.29 2.98 6.08
CA SER A 96 -17.70 1.74 6.55
C SER A 96 -16.99 1.96 7.87
N ILE A 97 -17.29 1.11 8.83
CA ILE A 97 -16.61 1.12 10.13
C ILE A 97 -15.49 0.07 10.09
N ALA A 98 -14.32 0.43 10.62
CA ALA A 98 -13.22 -0.51 10.72
C ALA A 98 -13.59 -1.68 11.64
N PRO A 99 -13.26 -2.92 11.29
CA PRO A 99 -13.44 -4.01 12.22
C PRO A 99 -12.57 -3.82 13.45
N GLN A 100 -13.16 -4.05 14.60
CA GLN A 100 -12.46 -4.04 15.89
C GLN A 100 -11.57 -5.27 16.05
#